data_f8c9e6e55c905873d451e8ce7fb2bdc8
#
_entry.id   f8c9e6e55c905873d451e8ce7fb2bdc8
#
_cell.length_a   1.000
_cell.length_b   1.000
_cell.length_c   1.000
_cell.angle_alpha   90.00
_cell.angle_beta   90.00
_cell.angle_gamma   90.00
#
_symmetry.space_group_name_H-M   'P 1'
#
loop_
_entity.id
_entity.type
_entity.pdbx_description
1 polymer ?
#
loop_
_entity_poly.entity_id
_entity_poly.type
_entity_poly.pdbx_seq_one_letter_code
_entity_poly.pdbx_strand_id
1 'polypeptide(L)'
;MKSPNESRILTVGLVGNPNCGKTTLFNALTGFQLKTANWPGVTVEKASGWLSFEGIQIHLIDLPGIYSLDCSSAEEREAWKWLQAGGADVIINVADSGLLERSLALTLQLMELKTPMVLALNAFDRKALKTG
;
A
#
# COMPACT_ATOMS: atom_id res chain seq x y z
N MET A 1 -3.12 24.37 13.37
CA MET A 1 -4.13 23.39 13.81
C MET A 1 -5.36 23.46 12.92
N LYS A 2 -5.86 22.33 12.50
CA LYS A 2 -7.01 22.32 11.61
C LYS A 2 -8.29 22.60 12.38
N SER A 3 -9.20 23.30 11.73
CA SER A 3 -10.51 23.55 12.27
C SER A 3 -11.28 22.23 12.45
N PRO A 4 -12.19 22.12 13.41
CA PRO A 4 -13.00 20.91 13.56
C PRO A 4 -13.83 20.56 12.34
N ASN A 5 -14.10 21.55 11.48
CA ASN A 5 -14.90 21.36 10.28
C ASN A 5 -14.07 20.99 9.06
N GLU A 6 -12.76 21.01 9.18
CA GLU A 6 -11.89 20.63 8.08
C GLU A 6 -11.70 19.13 8.07
N SER A 7 -11.82 18.55 6.88
CA SER A 7 -11.53 17.13 6.70
C SER A 7 -10.03 16.92 6.85
N ARG A 8 -9.68 15.94 7.63
CA ARG A 8 -8.29 15.50 7.72
C ARG A 8 -7.98 14.63 6.51
N ILE A 9 -6.79 14.79 5.97
CA ILE A 9 -6.32 13.98 4.84
C ILE A 9 -5.20 13.10 5.33
N LEU A 10 -5.37 11.81 5.14
CA LEU A 10 -4.37 10.82 5.50
C LEU A 10 -3.90 10.14 4.23
N THR A 11 -2.60 10.16 3.98
CA THR A 11 -2.04 9.47 2.81
C THR A 11 -1.58 8.09 3.23
N VAL A 12 -2.12 7.07 2.56
CA VAL A 12 -1.85 5.68 2.89
C VAL A 12 -1.21 5.00 1.69
N GLY A 13 -0.07 4.38 1.91
CA GLY A 13 0.60 3.59 0.89
C GLY A 13 0.23 2.13 1.02
N LEU A 14 -0.26 1.55 -0.07
CA LEU A 14 -0.63 0.14 -0.12
C LEU A 14 0.53 -0.63 -0.74
N VAL A 15 1.17 -1.46 0.04
CA VAL A 15 2.41 -2.15 -0.34
C VAL A 15 2.21 -3.65 -0.21
N GLY A 16 2.84 -4.40 -1.08
CA GLY A 16 2.80 -5.86 -1.00
C GLY A 16 3.57 -6.49 -2.13
N ASN A 17 3.81 -7.79 -2.00
CA ASN A 17 4.43 -8.56 -3.07
C ASN A 17 3.48 -8.64 -4.27
N PRO A 18 4.01 -8.85 -5.48
CA PRO A 18 3.13 -9.09 -6.62
C PRO A 18 2.18 -10.25 -6.35
N ASN A 19 0.93 -10.10 -6.79
CA ASN A 19 -0.10 -11.14 -6.67
C ASN A 19 -0.49 -11.50 -5.23
N CYS A 20 -0.35 -10.57 -4.31
CA CYS A 20 -0.74 -10.81 -2.91
C CYS A 20 -2.18 -10.41 -2.60
N GLY A 21 -2.93 -9.98 -3.62
CA GLY A 21 -4.30 -9.51 -3.41
C GLY A 21 -4.40 -8.02 -3.17
N LYS A 22 -3.31 -7.30 -3.37
CA LYS A 22 -3.25 -5.86 -3.15
C LYS A 22 -4.25 -5.10 -4.02
N THR A 23 -4.37 -5.48 -5.29
CA THR A 23 -5.32 -4.84 -6.21
C THR A 23 -6.75 -5.07 -5.77
N THR A 24 -7.07 -6.27 -5.32
CA THR A 24 -8.41 -6.60 -4.82
C THR A 24 -8.76 -5.72 -3.63
N LEU A 25 -7.84 -5.57 -2.71
CA LEU A 25 -8.06 -4.72 -1.54
C LEU A 25 -8.20 -3.25 -1.95
N PHE A 26 -7.34 -2.78 -2.85
CA PHE A 26 -7.40 -1.42 -3.34
C PHE A 26 -8.77 -1.11 -3.95
N ASN A 27 -9.25 -2.00 -4.81
CA ASN A 27 -10.55 -1.82 -5.45
C ASN A 27 -11.69 -1.85 -4.45
N ALA A 28 -11.63 -2.74 -3.47
CA ALA A 28 -12.66 -2.82 -2.46
C ALA A 28 -12.73 -1.55 -1.62
N LEU A 29 -11.57 -0.98 -1.27
CA LEU A 29 -11.53 0.22 -0.45
C LEU A 29 -11.92 1.48 -1.20
N THR A 30 -11.57 1.58 -2.47
CA THR A 30 -11.81 2.79 -3.26
C THR A 30 -13.09 2.74 -4.08
N GLY A 31 -13.79 1.60 -4.11
CA GLY A 31 -14.99 1.43 -4.93
C GLY A 31 -14.68 1.46 -6.42
N PHE A 32 -13.50 0.99 -6.81
CA PHE A 32 -13.04 0.95 -8.20
C PHE A 32 -12.83 2.34 -8.82
N GLN A 33 -12.72 3.36 -7.99
CA GLN A 33 -12.43 4.71 -8.47
C GLN A 33 -10.93 4.93 -8.49
N LEU A 34 -10.32 4.54 -9.58
CA LEU A 34 -8.89 4.63 -9.77
C LEU A 34 -8.55 5.89 -10.55
N LYS A 35 -7.54 6.61 -10.07
CA LYS A 35 -6.93 7.70 -10.81
C LYS A 35 -5.45 7.40 -10.98
N THR A 36 -4.91 7.79 -12.13
CA THR A 36 -3.48 7.63 -12.37
C THR A 36 -2.85 8.98 -12.57
N ALA A 37 -1.62 9.12 -12.11
CA ALA A 37 -0.80 10.30 -12.30
C ALA A 37 0.64 9.84 -12.30
N ASN A 38 1.55 10.69 -12.74
CA ASN A 38 2.95 10.33 -12.69
C ASN A 38 3.55 10.63 -11.32
N TRP A 39 4.54 9.85 -10.94
CA TRP A 39 5.37 10.21 -9.81
C TRP A 39 6.07 11.54 -10.11
N PRO A 40 6.30 12.39 -9.10
CA PRO A 40 6.90 13.71 -9.34
C PRO A 40 8.20 13.62 -10.11
N GLY A 41 8.28 14.39 -11.21
CA GLY A 41 9.51 14.52 -11.99
C GLY A 41 9.83 13.38 -12.94
N VAL A 42 8.99 12.36 -13.03
CA VAL A 42 9.25 11.21 -13.91
C VAL A 42 7.99 10.80 -14.66
N THR A 43 8.15 9.94 -15.67
CA THR A 43 7.02 9.46 -16.47
C THR A 43 6.47 8.12 -15.98
N VAL A 44 6.76 7.78 -14.74
CA VAL A 44 6.28 6.54 -14.13
C VAL A 44 4.95 6.81 -13.45
N GLU A 45 3.96 5.98 -13.76
CA GLU A 45 2.61 6.16 -13.23
C GLU A 45 2.47 5.65 -11.80
N LYS A 46 1.63 6.34 -11.04
CA LYS A 46 1.16 5.85 -9.76
C LYS A 46 -0.35 5.83 -9.76
N ALA A 47 -0.92 4.79 -9.22
CA ALA A 47 -2.35 4.63 -9.11
C ALA A 47 -2.82 5.09 -7.74
N SER A 48 -3.93 5.78 -7.68
CA SER A 48 -4.46 6.25 -6.42
C SER A 48 -5.97 6.27 -6.42
N GLY A 49 -6.54 6.33 -5.25
CA GLY A 49 -7.98 6.46 -5.06
C GLY A 49 -8.27 7.14 -3.75
N TRP A 50 -9.51 7.46 -3.53
CA TRP A 50 -9.95 8.13 -2.32
C TRP A 50 -11.04 7.35 -1.63
N LEU A 51 -11.04 7.37 -0.31
CA LEU A 51 -12.13 6.86 0.49
C LEU A 51 -12.27 7.75 1.71
N SER A 52 -13.45 7.71 2.32
CA SER A 52 -13.74 8.49 3.52
C SER A 52 -14.11 7.54 4.65
N PHE A 53 -13.60 7.81 5.82
CA PHE A 53 -13.93 7.02 7.00
C PHE A 53 -13.96 7.95 8.23
N GLU A 54 -15.12 8.04 8.83
CA GLU A 54 -15.32 8.81 10.06
C GLU A 54 -14.76 10.25 9.98
N GLY A 55 -15.09 10.94 8.89
CA GLY A 55 -14.65 12.32 8.71
C GLY A 55 -13.23 12.48 8.23
N ILE A 56 -12.50 11.38 8.04
CA ILE A 56 -11.14 11.41 7.54
C ILE A 56 -11.17 11.07 6.05
N GLN A 57 -10.50 11.87 5.24
CA GLN A 57 -10.31 11.56 3.84
C GLN A 57 -9.01 10.80 3.67
N ILE A 58 -9.09 9.63 3.08
CA ILE A 58 -7.92 8.78 2.89
C ILE A 58 -7.56 8.77 1.41
N HIS A 59 -6.32 9.22 1.13
CA HIS A 59 -5.77 9.14 -0.20
C HIS A 59 -4.93 7.88 -0.26
N LEU A 60 -5.45 6.86 -0.91
CA LEU A 60 -4.80 5.55 -0.98
C LEU A 60 -3.96 5.47 -2.23
N ILE A 61 -2.67 5.27 -2.05
CA ILE A 61 -1.72 5.14 -3.15
C ILE A 61 -1.39 3.67 -3.32
N ASP A 62 -1.69 3.14 -4.51
CA ASP A 62 -1.38 1.76 -4.82
C ASP A 62 0.05 1.70 -5.37
N LEU A 63 0.95 1.14 -4.58
CA LEU A 63 2.34 0.99 -5.01
C LEU A 63 2.50 -0.28 -5.83
N PRO A 64 3.50 -0.31 -6.74
CA PRO A 64 3.74 -1.53 -7.52
C PRO A 64 4.09 -2.69 -6.59
N GLY A 65 3.81 -3.91 -7.04
CA GLY A 65 4.18 -5.08 -6.26
C GLY A 65 5.70 -5.17 -6.12
N ILE A 66 6.18 -5.28 -4.90
CA ILE A 66 7.60 -5.37 -4.62
C ILE A 66 7.89 -6.54 -3.70
N TYR A 67 9.06 -7.16 -3.88
CA TYR A 67 9.50 -8.25 -3.02
C TYR A 67 10.45 -7.78 -1.94
N SER A 68 11.22 -6.75 -2.24
CA SER A 68 12.22 -6.24 -1.32
C SER A 68 12.69 -4.87 -1.77
N LEU A 69 13.66 -4.32 -1.06
CA LEU A 69 14.28 -3.04 -1.42
C LEU A 69 15.12 -3.12 -2.68
N ASP A 70 15.44 -4.30 -3.14
CA ASP A 70 16.21 -4.48 -4.37
C ASP A 70 15.28 -4.21 -5.55
N CYS A 71 15.11 -2.95 -5.85
CA CYS A 71 14.18 -2.51 -6.87
C CYS A 71 14.74 -2.76 -8.25
N SER A 72 14.03 -3.55 -9.06
CA SER A 72 14.47 -3.89 -10.40
C SER A 72 13.85 -3.00 -11.47
N SER A 73 12.76 -2.33 -11.16
CA SER A 73 12.08 -1.47 -12.13
C SER A 73 12.10 -0.02 -11.67
N ALA A 74 11.87 0.89 -12.64
CA ALA A 74 11.76 2.31 -12.33
C ALA A 74 10.57 2.56 -11.40
N GLU A 75 9.49 1.82 -11.59
CA GLU A 75 8.28 1.96 -10.77
C GLU A 75 8.56 1.62 -9.32
N GLU A 76 9.26 0.52 -9.08
CA GLU A 76 9.62 0.12 -7.74
C GLU A 76 10.55 1.13 -7.08
N ARG A 77 11.52 1.64 -7.83
CA ARG A 77 12.45 2.64 -7.30
C ARG A 77 11.73 3.92 -6.88
N GLU A 78 10.79 4.40 -7.71
CA GLU A 78 10.04 5.61 -7.39
C GLU A 78 9.14 5.40 -6.18
N ALA A 79 8.50 4.24 -6.09
CA ALA A 79 7.68 3.91 -4.95
C ALA A 79 8.51 3.89 -3.67
N TRP A 80 9.69 3.30 -3.73
CA TRP A 80 10.57 3.20 -2.58
C TRP A 80 11.08 4.57 -2.14
N LYS A 81 11.46 5.42 -3.11
CA LYS A 81 11.88 6.79 -2.79
C LYS A 81 10.77 7.56 -2.07
N TRP A 82 9.55 7.38 -2.56
CA TRP A 82 8.40 8.04 -1.95
C TRP A 82 8.19 7.59 -0.51
N LEU A 83 8.29 6.29 -0.26
CA LEU A 83 8.19 5.75 1.08
C LEU A 83 9.30 6.27 2.00
N GLN A 84 10.53 6.28 1.51
CA GLN A 84 11.66 6.76 2.30
C GLN A 84 11.58 8.25 2.60
N ALA A 85 10.99 9.01 1.72
CA ALA A 85 10.80 10.44 1.91
C ALA A 85 9.64 10.79 2.84
N GLY A 86 8.96 9.79 3.38
CA GLY A 86 7.83 10.03 4.26
C GLY A 86 6.55 10.39 3.54
N GLY A 87 6.39 9.93 2.30
CA GLY A 87 5.20 10.22 1.51
C GLY A 87 3.93 9.64 2.07
N ALA A 88 4.02 8.55 2.81
CA ALA A 88 2.87 7.90 3.42
C ALA A 88 2.80 8.24 4.90
N ASP A 89 1.60 8.57 5.37
CA ASP A 89 1.35 8.72 6.80
C ASP A 89 1.20 7.37 7.47
N VAL A 90 0.64 6.41 6.73
CA VAL A 90 0.45 5.04 7.18
C VAL A 90 0.72 4.12 6.00
N ILE A 91 1.29 2.97 6.28
CA ILE A 91 1.50 1.93 5.27
C ILE A 91 0.56 0.77 5.58
N ILE A 92 -0.16 0.30 4.57
CA ILE A 92 -0.88 -0.97 4.66
C ILE A 92 -0.05 -1.99 3.89
N ASN A 93 0.52 -2.93 4.62
CA ASN A 93 1.34 -3.98 4.03
C ASN A 93 0.47 -5.21 3.82
N VAL A 94 0.18 -5.53 2.56
CA VAL A 94 -0.64 -6.68 2.22
C VAL A 94 0.26 -7.90 2.09
N ALA A 95 0.02 -8.88 2.92
CA ALA A 95 0.81 -10.10 2.94
C ALA A 95 -0.06 -11.28 2.54
N ASP A 96 0.51 -12.18 1.76
CA ASP A 96 -0.16 -13.41 1.36
C ASP A 96 0.18 -14.50 2.37
N SER A 97 -0.84 -15.00 3.05
CA SER A 97 -0.64 -16.02 4.08
C SER A 97 -0.06 -17.33 3.52
N GLY A 98 -0.23 -17.56 2.21
CA GLY A 98 0.35 -18.72 1.55
C GLY A 98 1.82 -18.58 1.21
N LEU A 99 2.36 -17.36 1.23
CA LEU A 99 3.75 -17.06 0.91
C LEU A 99 4.35 -16.18 1.99
N LEU A 100 4.18 -16.62 3.23
CA LEU A 100 4.49 -15.78 4.38
C LEU A 100 5.97 -15.38 4.46
N GLU A 101 6.88 -16.27 4.11
CA GLU A 101 8.30 -15.95 4.16
C GLU A 101 8.68 -14.76 3.28
N ARG A 102 8.14 -14.72 2.06
CA ARG A 102 8.40 -13.60 1.16
C ARG A 102 7.76 -12.32 1.68
N SER A 103 6.56 -12.45 2.21
CA SER A 103 5.84 -11.29 2.74
C SER A 103 6.55 -10.72 3.96
N LEU A 104 7.07 -11.58 4.82
CA LEU A 104 7.76 -11.13 6.03
C LEU A 104 9.07 -10.43 5.71
N ALA A 105 9.77 -10.86 4.65
CA ALA A 105 11.01 -10.20 4.25
C ALA A 105 10.74 -8.73 3.91
N LEU A 106 9.70 -8.47 3.13
CA LEU A 106 9.31 -7.10 2.82
C LEU A 106 8.85 -6.37 4.06
N THR A 107 8.05 -7.02 4.89
CA THR A 107 7.53 -6.41 6.12
C THR A 107 8.65 -5.91 7.02
N LEU A 108 9.70 -6.71 7.20
CA LEU A 108 10.83 -6.32 8.03
C LEU A 108 11.54 -5.09 7.48
N GLN A 109 11.67 -5.01 6.16
CA GLN A 109 12.29 -3.85 5.52
C GLN A 109 11.43 -2.61 5.69
N LEU A 110 10.12 -2.74 5.57
CA LEU A 110 9.21 -1.62 5.74
C LEU A 110 9.22 -1.09 7.17
N MET A 111 9.42 -1.97 8.14
CA MET A 111 9.48 -1.55 9.54
C MET A 111 10.63 -0.61 9.83
N GLU A 112 11.68 -0.65 9.03
CA GLU A 112 12.81 0.24 9.19
C GLU A 112 12.48 1.68 8.84
N LEU A 113 11.42 1.90 8.11
CA LEU A 113 11.00 3.24 7.71
C LEU A 113 10.42 4.06 8.88
N LYS A 114 10.04 3.38 9.95
CA LYS A 114 9.41 4.03 11.12
C LYS A 114 8.08 4.70 10.83
N THR A 115 7.51 4.45 9.67
CA THR A 115 6.16 4.89 9.34
C THR A 115 5.17 3.91 9.97
N PRO A 116 4.10 4.37 10.60
CA PRO A 116 3.08 3.45 11.13
C PRO A 116 2.60 2.49 10.04
N MET A 117 2.50 1.23 10.39
CA MET A 117 2.17 0.20 9.42
C MET A 117 1.10 -0.75 9.95
N VAL A 118 0.16 -1.08 9.09
CA VAL A 118 -0.87 -2.08 9.36
C VAL A 118 -0.56 -3.27 8.46
N LEU A 119 -0.52 -4.45 9.05
CA LEU A 119 -0.32 -5.68 8.30
C LEU A 119 -1.68 -6.29 7.97
N ALA A 120 -1.97 -6.40 6.68
CA ALA A 120 -3.20 -7.00 6.21
C ALA A 120 -2.89 -8.38 5.62
N LEU A 121 -3.37 -9.42 6.29
CA LEU A 121 -3.16 -10.78 5.80
C LEU A 121 -4.27 -11.16 4.84
N ASN A 122 -3.89 -11.61 3.67
CA ASN A 122 -4.83 -12.05 2.67
C ASN A 122 -4.60 -13.53 2.38
N ALA A 123 -5.66 -14.32 2.46
CA ALA A 123 -5.58 -15.75 2.21
C ALA A 123 -6.25 -16.06 0.87
N PHE A 124 -5.43 -16.45 -0.10
CA PHE A 124 -5.96 -16.85 -1.40
C PHE A 124 -6.41 -18.29 -1.43
N ASP A 125 -5.78 -19.14 -0.62
CA ASP A 125 -6.08 -20.55 -0.62
C ASP A 125 -7.18 -20.84 0.38
N ARG A 126 -8.38 -20.98 -0.15
CA ARG A 126 -9.54 -21.29 0.68
C ARG A 126 -9.49 -22.67 1.31
N LYS A 127 -8.73 -23.56 0.73
CA LYS A 127 -8.57 -24.89 1.30
C LYS A 127 -7.80 -24.81 2.62
N ALA A 128 -6.78 -23.95 2.66
CA ALA A 128 -6.05 -23.74 3.89
C ALA A 128 -6.95 -23.21 5.00
N LEU A 129 -7.88 -22.33 4.64
CA LEU A 129 -8.83 -21.78 5.61
C LEU A 129 -9.78 -22.82 6.14
N LYS A 130 -10.17 -23.78 5.32
CA LYS A 130 -11.11 -24.82 5.74
C LYS A 130 -10.49 -25.86 6.65
N THR A 131 -9.21 -26.07 6.52
CA THR A 131 -8.51 -27.05 7.33
C THR A 131 -7.98 -26.47 8.63
N GLY A 132 -7.95 -25.17 8.69
CA GLY A 132 -7.45 -24.47 9.88
C GLY A 132 -8.39 -24.51 11.05
#